data_817d489ec984408f24e8da82dd3c2df6
#
_entry.id   817d489ec984408f24e8da82dd3c2df6
#
_cell.length_a   1.000
_cell.length_b   1.000
_cell.length_c   1.000
_cell.angle_alpha   90.00
_cell.angle_beta   90.00
_cell.angle_gamma   90.00
#
_symmetry.space_group_name_H-M   'P 1'
#
loop_
_entity.id
_entity.type
_entity.pdbx_description
1 polymer ?
#
loop_
_entity_poly.entity_id
_entity_poly.type
_entity_poly.pdbx_seq_one_letter_code
_entity_poly.pdbx_strand_id
1 'polypeptide(L)'
;MKFMLLTLGIVLQLLSFSQDTIIDRGIYQSYYSYSLQQPMYVKYVLWKGGGECSRSKFRFINDTELAMVDNSEYTRSGFDRGHLANAEDFAYDCVKDELTFRYYNCLPQTPNLNRGPWKVWETTIRQESQKDSLLIITGGIWTGTVEKGIQVPTYCWKVVQSLSTLKVTHVLLFTNKINDSVGKEITLAELEKMLKYQVPIRKKKIIKTKK
;
A
#
# COMPACT_ATOMS: atom_id res chain seq x y z
N MET A 1 21.06 42.22 -38.34
CA MET A 1 20.79 41.88 -36.96
C MET A 1 19.81 40.69 -36.90
N LYS A 2 20.33 39.49 -36.68
CA LYS A 2 19.49 38.27 -36.57
C LYS A 2 19.20 38.04 -35.09
N PHE A 3 17.95 38.20 -34.70
CA PHE A 3 17.50 37.82 -33.35
C PHE A 3 17.34 36.27 -33.29
N MET A 4 18.16 35.63 -32.48
CA MET A 4 18.07 34.22 -32.16
C MET A 4 17.16 34.05 -30.97
N LEU A 5 15.91 33.59 -31.18
CA LEU A 5 15.00 33.20 -30.10
C LEU A 5 15.53 31.91 -29.47
N LEU A 6 16.02 32.02 -28.23
CA LEU A 6 16.24 30.84 -27.37
C LEU A 6 14.90 30.40 -26.80
N THR A 7 14.37 29.30 -27.30
CA THR A 7 13.24 28.60 -26.69
C THR A 7 13.77 27.80 -25.49
N LEU A 8 13.51 28.31 -24.28
CA LEU A 8 13.80 27.62 -23.04
C LEU A 8 12.76 26.49 -22.86
N GLY A 9 13.11 25.29 -23.27
CA GLY A 9 12.29 24.10 -23.05
C GLY A 9 12.32 23.74 -21.56
N ILE A 10 11.22 24.00 -20.84
CA ILE A 10 11.01 23.47 -19.48
C ILE A 10 10.82 21.96 -19.62
N VAL A 11 11.86 21.20 -19.35
CA VAL A 11 11.74 19.74 -19.17
C VAL A 11 11.08 19.50 -17.83
N LEU A 12 9.78 19.26 -17.84
CA LEU A 12 9.03 18.80 -16.68
C LEU A 12 9.51 17.36 -16.38
N GLN A 13 10.49 17.23 -15.50
CA GLN A 13 10.88 15.91 -14.97
C GLN A 13 9.70 15.36 -14.16
N LEU A 14 8.93 14.49 -14.78
CA LEU A 14 7.97 13.65 -14.09
C LEU A 14 8.77 12.70 -13.18
N LEU A 15 8.74 12.95 -11.88
CA LEU A 15 9.29 12.04 -10.89
C LEU A 15 8.54 10.71 -11.02
N SER A 16 9.16 9.77 -11.70
CA SER A 16 8.70 8.39 -11.76
C SER A 16 9.25 7.69 -10.53
N PHE A 17 8.44 7.50 -9.51
CA PHE A 17 8.80 6.62 -8.41
C PHE A 17 8.78 5.18 -8.95
N SER A 18 9.91 4.49 -8.85
CA SER A 18 10.01 3.08 -9.16
C SER A 18 10.18 2.28 -7.87
N GLN A 19 9.71 1.05 -7.91
CA GLN A 19 10.07 0.06 -6.92
C GLN A 19 11.55 -0.27 -7.10
N ASP A 20 12.32 -0.18 -6.01
CA ASP A 20 13.76 -0.41 -6.05
C ASP A 20 14.14 -1.80 -5.54
N THR A 21 13.36 -2.34 -4.58
CA THR A 21 13.58 -3.68 -4.01
C THR A 21 12.29 -4.33 -3.51
N ILE A 22 12.35 -5.64 -3.28
CA ILE A 22 11.27 -6.42 -2.68
C ILE A 22 11.76 -6.97 -1.36
N ILE A 23 11.03 -6.67 -0.28
CA ILE A 23 11.26 -7.26 1.03
C ILE A 23 10.20 -8.36 1.22
N ASP A 24 10.64 -9.62 1.20
CA ASP A 24 9.75 -10.77 1.37
C ASP A 24 9.80 -11.28 2.82
N ARG A 25 8.63 -11.35 3.46
CA ARG A 25 8.47 -11.87 4.83
C ARG A 25 7.71 -13.20 4.89
N GLY A 26 7.53 -13.85 3.75
CA GLY A 26 6.77 -15.08 3.64
C GLY A 26 5.26 -14.88 3.72
N ILE A 27 4.77 -14.07 4.65
CA ILE A 27 3.35 -13.73 4.81
C ILE A 27 2.91 -12.55 3.93
N TYR A 28 3.82 -11.67 3.57
CA TYR A 28 3.60 -10.57 2.61
C TYR A 28 4.91 -10.20 1.91
N GLN A 29 4.78 -9.53 0.78
CA GLN A 29 5.87 -8.93 0.03
C GLN A 29 5.68 -7.41 0.01
N SER A 30 6.68 -6.66 0.47
CA SER A 30 6.72 -5.21 0.39
C SER A 30 7.56 -4.77 -0.80
N TYR A 31 6.97 -3.99 -1.68
CA TYR A 31 7.59 -3.40 -2.85
C TYR A 31 8.06 -1.99 -2.48
N TYR A 32 9.32 -1.89 -2.09
CA TYR A 32 9.90 -0.75 -1.42
C TYR A 32 10.57 0.22 -2.40
N SER A 33 10.48 1.53 -2.12
CA SER A 33 11.17 2.58 -2.86
C SER A 33 12.21 3.29 -2.00
N TYR A 34 13.45 3.33 -2.48
CA TYR A 34 14.53 4.05 -1.81
C TYR A 34 14.31 5.56 -1.79
N SER A 35 13.73 6.10 -2.86
CA SER A 35 13.46 7.53 -2.96
C SER A 35 12.36 8.00 -2.01
N LEU A 36 11.36 7.15 -1.74
CA LEU A 36 10.30 7.42 -0.77
C LEU A 36 10.71 7.04 0.65
N GLN A 37 11.71 6.16 0.81
CA GLN A 37 12.03 5.48 2.07
C GLN A 37 10.82 4.78 2.71
N GLN A 38 9.91 4.28 1.86
CA GLN A 38 8.62 3.69 2.23
C GLN A 38 8.20 2.64 1.20
N PRO A 39 7.25 1.74 1.56
CA PRO A 39 6.65 0.84 0.59
C PRO A 39 5.79 1.62 -0.42
N MET A 40 5.95 1.35 -1.70
CA MET A 40 5.00 1.78 -2.72
C MET A 40 3.69 1.02 -2.58
N TYR A 41 3.80 -0.28 -2.39
CA TYR A 41 2.68 -1.16 -2.10
C TYR A 41 3.15 -2.46 -1.43
N VAL A 42 2.22 -3.14 -0.80
CA VAL A 42 2.38 -4.47 -0.22
C VAL A 42 1.42 -5.43 -0.88
N LYS A 43 1.84 -6.67 -1.04
CA LYS A 43 1.04 -7.76 -1.61
C LYS A 43 1.04 -8.97 -0.67
N TYR A 44 -0.15 -9.53 -0.38
CA TYR A 44 -0.29 -10.72 0.45
C TYR A 44 -1.54 -11.52 0.09
N VAL A 45 -1.59 -12.76 0.58
CA VAL A 45 -2.77 -13.61 0.47
C VAL A 45 -3.45 -13.71 1.83
N LEU A 46 -4.73 -13.44 1.86
CA LEU A 46 -5.58 -13.54 3.04
C LEU A 46 -6.53 -14.73 2.90
N TRP A 47 -6.49 -15.65 3.86
CA TRP A 47 -7.42 -16.75 4.02
C TRP A 47 -7.75 -16.92 5.49
N LYS A 48 -9.04 -16.81 5.83
CA LYS A 48 -9.54 -16.96 7.21
C LYS A 48 -8.78 -16.10 8.21
N GLY A 49 -8.60 -14.80 7.88
CA GLY A 49 -7.95 -13.85 8.78
C GLY A 49 -8.74 -13.62 10.06
N GLY A 50 -8.07 -13.07 11.05
CA GLY A 50 -8.58 -12.82 12.40
C GLY A 50 -7.88 -13.68 13.43
N GLY A 51 -8.20 -13.50 14.69
CA GLY A 51 -7.62 -14.23 15.82
C GLY A 51 -7.61 -13.38 17.10
N GLU A 52 -6.94 -13.90 18.12
CA GLU A 52 -6.96 -13.30 19.46
C GLU A 52 -5.55 -12.87 19.94
N CYS A 53 -4.59 -12.71 19.04
CA CYS A 53 -3.25 -12.30 19.43
C CYS A 53 -3.25 -10.91 20.07
N SER A 54 -2.66 -10.80 21.27
CA SER A 54 -2.48 -9.52 21.94
C SER A 54 -1.29 -8.75 21.37
N ARG A 55 -1.56 -7.55 20.85
CA ARG A 55 -0.58 -6.64 20.22
C ARG A 55 -0.04 -5.56 21.16
N SER A 56 -0.34 -5.62 22.45
CA SER A 56 0.04 -4.58 23.43
C SER A 56 1.56 -4.35 23.52
N LYS A 57 2.36 -5.38 23.23
CA LYS A 57 3.83 -5.34 23.24
C LYS A 57 4.45 -5.08 21.89
N PHE A 58 3.71 -5.17 20.77
CA PHE A 58 4.25 -5.00 19.44
C PHE A 58 4.62 -3.53 19.18
N ARG A 59 5.71 -3.33 18.49
CA ARG A 59 6.23 -2.02 18.11
C ARG A 59 6.69 -2.07 16.67
N PHE A 60 6.46 -0.98 15.93
CA PHE A 60 7.04 -0.85 14.60
C PHE A 60 8.56 -0.76 14.69
N ILE A 61 9.24 -1.60 13.93
CA ILE A 61 10.70 -1.64 13.84
C ILE A 61 11.16 -1.68 12.39
N ASN A 62 12.41 -1.28 12.15
CA ASN A 62 13.17 -1.62 10.96
C ASN A 62 14.15 -2.75 11.33
N ASP A 63 13.99 -3.90 10.69
CA ASP A 63 14.86 -5.07 10.84
C ASP A 63 15.66 -5.36 9.56
N THR A 64 15.92 -4.31 8.78
CA THR A 64 16.73 -4.32 7.55
C THR A 64 17.81 -3.24 7.62
N GLU A 65 18.79 -3.31 6.70
CA GLU A 65 19.81 -2.26 6.52
C GLU A 65 19.31 -1.07 5.66
N LEU A 66 18.05 -1.08 5.23
CA LEU A 66 17.51 -0.03 4.39
C LEU A 66 17.19 1.22 5.21
N ALA A 67 17.52 2.39 4.66
CA ALA A 67 17.04 3.65 5.21
C ALA A 67 15.52 3.72 5.09
N MET A 68 14.83 3.96 6.19
CA MET A 68 13.36 4.01 6.26
C MET A 68 12.90 5.20 7.09
N VAL A 69 11.73 5.71 6.74
CA VAL A 69 10.95 6.52 7.65
C VAL A 69 10.62 5.68 8.88
N ASP A 70 11.02 6.15 10.05
CA ASP A 70 10.94 5.39 11.30
C ASP A 70 10.13 6.12 12.40
N ASN A 71 10.37 5.72 13.66
CA ASN A 71 9.65 6.29 14.80
C ASN A 71 9.91 7.78 14.99
N SER A 72 11.08 8.28 14.62
CA SER A 72 11.45 9.69 14.81
C SER A 72 10.58 10.61 13.94
N GLU A 73 10.39 10.24 12.68
CA GLU A 73 9.56 11.01 11.75
C GLU A 73 8.06 10.89 12.06
N TYR A 74 7.61 9.71 12.52
CA TYR A 74 6.20 9.54 12.91
C TYR A 74 5.85 10.24 14.22
N THR A 75 6.82 10.43 15.13
CA THR A 75 6.55 11.04 16.43
C THR A 75 6.13 12.50 16.26
N ARG A 76 4.95 12.85 16.76
CA ARG A 76 4.34 14.19 16.63
C ARG A 76 4.09 14.65 15.18
N SER A 77 4.08 13.73 14.23
CA SER A 77 3.77 14.05 12.82
C SER A 77 2.28 14.31 12.58
N GLY A 78 1.41 13.81 13.47
CA GLY A 78 -0.04 13.82 13.28
C GLY A 78 -0.55 12.64 12.45
N PHE A 79 0.33 11.76 11.96
CA PHE A 79 -0.03 10.58 11.18
C PHE A 79 0.06 9.28 12.01
N ASP A 80 -0.87 8.39 11.77
CA ASP A 80 -0.79 7.01 12.22
C ASP A 80 0.15 6.21 11.32
N ARG A 81 0.76 5.15 11.86
CA ARG A 81 1.43 4.11 11.08
C ARG A 81 0.37 3.17 10.53
N GLY A 82 -0.23 3.53 9.38
CA GLY A 82 -1.29 2.76 8.76
C GLY A 82 -0.74 1.49 8.12
N HIS A 83 -1.10 0.31 8.66
CA HIS A 83 -0.69 -0.97 8.09
C HIS A 83 -1.19 -1.14 6.66
N LEU A 84 -0.35 -1.73 5.81
CA LEU A 84 -0.72 -2.20 4.47
C LEU A 84 -1.19 -3.66 4.52
N ALA A 85 -0.33 -4.62 4.92
CA ALA A 85 -0.76 -5.93 5.36
C ALA A 85 -1.27 -5.80 6.79
N ASN A 86 -2.58 -5.94 6.97
CA ASN A 86 -3.25 -5.62 8.24
C ASN A 86 -2.90 -6.64 9.31
N ALA A 87 -2.54 -6.17 10.51
CA ALA A 87 -2.16 -7.00 11.64
C ALA A 87 -3.25 -8.01 12.04
N GLU A 88 -4.51 -7.56 12.08
CA GLU A 88 -5.66 -8.43 12.42
C GLU A 88 -5.85 -9.59 11.45
N ASP A 89 -5.37 -9.46 10.20
CA ASP A 89 -5.46 -10.52 9.21
C ASP A 89 -4.59 -11.73 9.57
N PHE A 90 -3.60 -11.53 10.44
CA PHE A 90 -2.64 -12.53 10.90
C PHE A 90 -2.75 -12.87 12.38
N ALA A 91 -3.75 -12.33 13.09
CA ALA A 91 -3.92 -12.48 14.54
C ALA A 91 -4.19 -13.93 15.02
N TYR A 92 -4.36 -14.88 14.09
CA TYR A 92 -4.40 -16.31 14.38
C TYR A 92 -3.03 -16.91 14.77
N ASP A 93 -1.94 -16.17 14.52
CA ASP A 93 -0.56 -16.55 14.80
C ASP A 93 0.22 -15.30 15.24
N CYS A 94 0.58 -15.23 16.53
CA CYS A 94 1.22 -14.03 17.08
C CYS A 94 2.58 -13.70 16.46
N VAL A 95 3.32 -14.68 15.96
CA VAL A 95 4.59 -14.43 15.26
C VAL A 95 4.33 -13.75 13.92
N LYS A 96 3.33 -14.20 13.19
CA LYS A 96 2.93 -13.58 11.92
C LYS A 96 2.33 -12.19 12.13
N ASP A 97 1.49 -12.03 13.16
CA ASP A 97 0.93 -10.73 13.51
C ASP A 97 2.05 -9.73 13.84
N GLU A 98 3.04 -10.10 14.67
CA GLU A 98 4.19 -9.26 14.99
C GLU A 98 5.02 -8.87 13.75
N LEU A 99 5.16 -9.76 12.76
CA LEU A 99 5.85 -9.46 11.51
C LEU A 99 5.18 -8.33 10.70
N THR A 100 3.91 -8.02 10.96
CA THR A 100 3.24 -6.90 10.29
C THR A 100 3.69 -5.53 10.82
N PHE A 101 4.28 -5.47 12.04
CA PHE A 101 4.76 -4.24 12.66
C PHE A 101 6.16 -3.87 12.15
N ARG A 102 6.24 -3.55 10.86
CA ARG A 102 7.47 -3.14 10.18
C ARG A 102 7.24 -1.84 9.41
N TYR A 103 8.22 -0.92 9.42
CA TYR A 103 8.10 0.35 8.69
C TYR A 103 7.92 0.17 7.18
N TYR A 104 8.43 -0.92 6.61
CA TYR A 104 8.16 -1.29 5.22
C TYR A 104 6.79 -1.96 4.99
N ASN A 105 5.93 -1.99 5.99
CA ASN A 105 4.54 -2.44 5.92
C ASN A 105 3.55 -1.36 6.37
N CYS A 106 3.96 -0.12 6.48
CA CYS A 106 3.04 0.96 6.82
C CYS A 106 3.27 2.22 5.99
N LEU A 107 2.23 3.04 5.91
CA LEU A 107 2.26 4.38 5.33
C LEU A 107 1.74 5.40 6.34
N PRO A 108 2.19 6.67 6.24
CA PRO A 108 1.60 7.74 7.03
C PRO A 108 0.15 7.97 6.58
N GLN A 109 -0.77 7.59 7.43
CA GLN A 109 -2.21 7.79 7.23
C GLN A 109 -2.75 8.77 8.27
N THR A 110 -3.68 9.63 7.85
CA THR A 110 -4.39 10.46 8.81
C THR A 110 -5.19 9.58 9.78
N PRO A 111 -5.32 9.95 11.06
CA PRO A 111 -6.16 9.21 12.01
C PRO A 111 -7.60 8.99 11.50
N ASN A 112 -8.16 9.97 10.80
CA ASN A 112 -9.50 9.85 10.21
C ASN A 112 -9.56 8.76 9.14
N LEU A 113 -8.54 8.60 8.30
CA LEU A 113 -8.46 7.52 7.34
C LEU A 113 -8.24 6.19 8.05
N ASN A 114 -7.15 6.06 8.79
CA ASN A 114 -6.68 4.81 9.38
C ASN A 114 -7.70 4.18 10.33
N ARG A 115 -8.32 5.00 11.18
CA ARG A 115 -9.29 4.56 12.21
C ARG A 115 -10.73 4.55 11.70
N GLY A 116 -11.00 5.11 10.53
CA GLY A 116 -12.30 5.25 9.90
C GLY A 116 -12.49 4.30 8.71
N PRO A 117 -12.65 4.82 7.47
CA PRO A 117 -13.04 4.02 6.31
C PRO A 117 -12.03 2.92 5.96
N TRP A 118 -10.74 3.12 6.22
CA TRP A 118 -9.71 2.09 6.01
C TRP A 118 -9.98 0.88 6.88
N LYS A 119 -10.16 1.08 8.20
CA LYS A 119 -10.47 0.00 9.16
C LYS A 119 -11.79 -0.71 8.83
N VAL A 120 -12.81 0.02 8.37
CA VAL A 120 -14.09 -0.57 7.96
C VAL A 120 -13.87 -1.57 6.83
N TRP A 121 -13.14 -1.17 5.80
CA TRP A 121 -12.83 -2.04 4.66
C TRP A 121 -11.94 -3.21 5.02
N GLU A 122 -10.97 -3.04 5.91
CA GLU A 122 -10.18 -4.16 6.45
C GLU A 122 -11.06 -5.21 7.12
N THR A 123 -12.05 -4.78 7.89
CA THR A 123 -13.01 -5.68 8.53
C THR A 123 -13.87 -6.41 7.48
N THR A 124 -14.38 -5.70 6.48
CA THR A 124 -15.19 -6.27 5.40
C THR A 124 -14.40 -7.34 4.63
N ILE A 125 -13.19 -7.01 4.17
CA ILE A 125 -12.33 -7.93 3.42
C ILE A 125 -11.97 -9.17 4.25
N ARG A 126 -11.74 -9.00 5.56
CA ARG A 126 -11.48 -10.13 6.47
C ARG A 126 -12.70 -11.05 6.61
N GLN A 127 -13.91 -10.50 6.62
CA GLN A 127 -15.14 -11.30 6.60
C GLN A 127 -15.29 -12.09 5.28
N GLU A 128 -14.96 -11.48 4.14
CA GLU A 128 -14.95 -12.16 2.85
C GLU A 128 -13.92 -13.28 2.80
N SER A 129 -12.77 -13.10 3.45
CA SER A 129 -11.70 -14.12 3.52
C SER A 129 -12.12 -15.40 4.25
N GLN A 130 -13.22 -15.39 4.98
CA GLN A 130 -13.77 -16.60 5.61
C GLN A 130 -14.37 -17.56 4.58
N LYS A 131 -14.69 -17.09 3.38
CA LYS A 131 -15.35 -17.85 2.32
C LYS A 131 -14.47 -18.07 1.09
N ASP A 132 -13.48 -17.20 0.85
CA ASP A 132 -12.57 -17.27 -0.31
C ASP A 132 -11.16 -16.84 0.08
N SER A 133 -10.17 -17.39 -0.60
CA SER A 133 -8.79 -16.92 -0.50
C SER A 133 -8.63 -15.67 -1.37
N LEU A 134 -8.15 -14.59 -0.77
CA LEU A 134 -8.06 -13.27 -1.39
C LEU A 134 -6.60 -12.86 -1.61
N LEU A 135 -6.27 -12.39 -2.81
CA LEU A 135 -5.05 -11.65 -3.04
C LEU A 135 -5.33 -10.17 -2.76
N ILE A 136 -4.58 -9.60 -1.85
CA ILE A 136 -4.68 -8.19 -1.49
C ILE A 136 -3.41 -7.47 -1.94
N ILE A 137 -3.59 -6.33 -2.63
CA ILE A 137 -2.51 -5.44 -3.05
C ILE A 137 -2.91 -4.05 -2.61
N THR A 138 -2.05 -3.37 -1.86
CA THR A 138 -2.41 -2.13 -1.19
C THR A 138 -1.22 -1.20 -1.07
N GLY A 139 -1.40 0.10 -1.24
CA GLY A 139 -0.29 1.05 -1.25
C GLY A 139 -0.72 2.51 -1.26
N GLY A 140 0.22 3.38 -1.66
CA GLY A 140 0.03 4.82 -1.74
C GLY A 140 0.12 5.39 -3.15
N ILE A 141 -0.40 6.62 -3.33
CA ILE A 141 -0.20 7.48 -4.50
C ILE A 141 0.28 8.84 -4.00
N TRP A 142 1.43 9.28 -4.49
CA TRP A 142 2.03 10.56 -4.14
C TRP A 142 1.86 11.53 -5.31
N THR A 143 1.19 12.67 -5.08
CA THR A 143 0.93 13.71 -6.10
C THR A 143 1.51 15.07 -5.72
N GLY A 144 2.15 15.18 -4.57
CA GLY A 144 2.64 16.45 -4.01
C GLY A 144 4.08 16.39 -3.55
N THR A 145 4.53 17.50 -2.99
CA THR A 145 5.86 17.68 -2.42
C THR A 145 6.01 17.02 -1.07
N VAL A 146 7.23 16.62 -0.78
CA VAL A 146 7.69 16.04 0.49
C VAL A 146 7.54 17.03 1.63
N GLU A 147 6.85 16.68 2.70
CA GLU A 147 6.92 17.40 3.96
C GLU A 147 7.89 16.71 4.91
N LYS A 148 8.97 17.43 5.31
CA LYS A 148 9.90 17.09 6.41
C LYS A 148 10.15 15.60 6.66
N GLY A 149 10.77 14.90 5.72
CA GLY A 149 11.21 13.51 5.89
C GLY A 149 10.12 12.45 5.67
N ILE A 150 8.89 12.65 6.10
CA ILE A 150 7.75 11.78 5.82
C ILE A 150 7.12 12.09 4.47
N GLN A 151 7.10 11.10 3.57
CA GLN A 151 6.41 11.19 2.29
C GLN A 151 4.95 10.77 2.47
N VAL A 152 4.05 11.74 2.70
CA VAL A 152 2.64 11.43 2.91
C VAL A 152 1.95 11.16 1.57
N PRO A 153 1.37 9.96 1.34
CA PRO A 153 0.61 9.71 0.12
C PRO A 153 -0.67 10.56 0.09
N THR A 154 -0.98 11.14 -1.06
CA THR A 154 -2.23 11.88 -1.28
C THR A 154 -3.43 10.97 -1.21
N TYR A 155 -3.26 9.73 -1.70
CA TYR A 155 -4.26 8.67 -1.66
C TYR A 155 -3.64 7.38 -1.15
N CYS A 156 -4.42 6.61 -0.39
CA CYS A 156 -4.16 5.20 -0.15
C CYS A 156 -5.14 4.37 -0.98
N TRP A 157 -4.71 3.18 -1.41
CA TRP A 157 -5.55 2.34 -2.25
C TRP A 157 -5.45 0.88 -1.85
N LYS A 158 -6.46 0.09 -2.23
CA LYS A 158 -6.49 -1.35 -2.00
C LYS A 158 -7.20 -2.05 -3.17
N VAL A 159 -6.58 -3.11 -3.69
CA VAL A 159 -7.16 -4.00 -4.69
C VAL A 159 -7.33 -5.37 -4.04
N VAL A 160 -8.52 -5.95 -4.18
CA VAL A 160 -8.87 -7.28 -3.68
C VAL A 160 -9.24 -8.15 -4.86
N GLN A 161 -8.60 -9.31 -4.96
CA GLN A 161 -8.88 -10.30 -5.99
C GLN A 161 -9.22 -11.64 -5.36
N SER A 162 -10.37 -12.21 -5.72
CA SER A 162 -10.73 -13.59 -5.42
C SER A 162 -9.75 -14.55 -6.11
N LEU A 163 -9.15 -15.45 -5.36
CA LEU A 163 -8.22 -16.45 -5.93
C LEU A 163 -8.94 -17.65 -6.51
N SER A 164 -10.17 -17.93 -6.09
CA SER A 164 -10.98 -19.01 -6.66
C SER A 164 -11.50 -18.66 -8.06
N THR A 165 -11.89 -17.41 -8.28
CA THR A 165 -12.47 -16.94 -9.56
C THR A 165 -11.52 -16.12 -10.41
N LEU A 166 -10.42 -15.62 -9.84
CA LEU A 166 -9.50 -14.63 -10.41
C LEU A 166 -10.14 -13.28 -10.76
N LYS A 167 -11.36 -13.02 -10.28
CA LYS A 167 -12.01 -11.71 -10.45
C LYS A 167 -11.50 -10.72 -9.41
N VAL A 168 -11.26 -9.48 -9.83
CA VAL A 168 -11.08 -8.35 -8.93
C VAL A 168 -12.45 -8.01 -8.35
N THR A 169 -12.59 -8.10 -7.03
CA THR A 169 -13.84 -7.86 -6.31
C THR A 169 -13.97 -6.43 -5.84
N HIS A 170 -12.85 -5.82 -5.41
CA HIS A 170 -12.82 -4.43 -4.96
C HIS A 170 -11.59 -3.71 -5.47
N VAL A 171 -11.77 -2.45 -5.86
CA VAL A 171 -10.71 -1.48 -6.13
C VAL A 171 -11.06 -0.20 -5.38
N LEU A 172 -10.38 0.02 -4.27
CA LEU A 172 -10.70 1.06 -3.31
C LEU A 172 -9.67 2.18 -3.39
N LEU A 173 -10.13 3.41 -3.43
CA LEU A 173 -9.32 4.62 -3.37
C LEU A 173 -9.79 5.47 -2.20
N PHE A 174 -8.85 5.87 -1.34
CA PHE A 174 -9.11 6.67 -0.15
C PHE A 174 -8.32 7.98 -0.22
N THR A 175 -8.96 9.10 0.06
CA THR A 175 -8.24 10.35 0.31
C THR A 175 -7.52 10.27 1.66
N ASN A 176 -6.29 10.78 1.72
CA ASN A 176 -5.48 10.81 2.94
C ASN A 176 -5.35 12.25 3.46
N LYS A 177 -6.49 12.88 3.74
CA LYS A 177 -6.58 14.28 4.20
C LYS A 177 -7.12 14.34 5.62
N ILE A 178 -6.66 15.31 6.41
CA ILE A 178 -6.99 15.43 7.84
C ILE A 178 -8.48 15.57 8.05
N ASN A 179 -9.32 16.10 7.38
CA ASN A 179 -10.75 16.28 7.66
C ASN A 179 -11.67 15.73 6.55
N ASP A 180 -11.11 14.99 5.59
CA ASP A 180 -11.83 14.54 4.42
C ASP A 180 -11.27 13.20 3.94
N SER A 181 -11.42 12.18 4.78
CA SER A 181 -10.98 10.82 4.45
C SER A 181 -12.17 10.03 3.93
N VAL A 182 -12.37 10.07 2.62
CA VAL A 182 -13.44 9.36 1.93
C VAL A 182 -12.86 8.17 1.17
N GLY A 183 -13.47 7.00 1.36
CA GLY A 183 -13.21 5.82 0.55
C GLY A 183 -14.25 5.70 -0.57
N LYS A 184 -13.83 5.38 -1.78
CA LYS A 184 -14.70 5.08 -2.91
C LYS A 184 -14.20 3.88 -3.71
N GLU A 185 -15.11 3.15 -4.32
CA GLU A 185 -14.76 2.17 -5.34
C GLU A 185 -14.54 2.86 -6.69
N ILE A 186 -13.51 2.41 -7.40
CA ILE A 186 -13.16 2.85 -8.76
C ILE A 186 -12.87 1.62 -9.61
N THR A 187 -12.67 1.79 -10.89
CA THR A 187 -12.22 0.69 -11.76
C THR A 187 -10.71 0.45 -11.63
N LEU A 188 -10.28 -0.78 -11.93
CA LEU A 188 -8.85 -1.12 -11.96
C LEU A 188 -8.09 -0.24 -12.97
N ALA A 189 -8.69 0.02 -14.12
CA ALA A 189 -8.10 0.87 -15.17
C ALA A 189 -7.90 2.32 -14.71
N GLU A 190 -8.84 2.88 -13.95
CA GLU A 190 -8.69 4.21 -13.34
C GLU A 190 -7.55 4.24 -12.32
N LEU A 191 -7.45 3.22 -11.46
CA LEU A 191 -6.36 3.11 -10.51
C LEU A 191 -5.01 3.01 -11.23
N GLU A 192 -4.86 2.11 -12.21
CA GLU A 192 -3.62 1.90 -12.96
C GLU A 192 -3.20 3.16 -13.74
N LYS A 193 -4.15 3.94 -14.25
CA LYS A 193 -3.89 5.25 -14.86
C LYS A 193 -3.29 6.24 -13.85
N MET A 194 -3.78 6.26 -12.61
CA MET A 194 -3.24 7.11 -11.54
C MET A 194 -1.86 6.62 -11.09
N LEU A 195 -1.66 5.30 -10.98
CA LEU A 195 -0.41 4.67 -10.57
C LEU A 195 0.69 4.76 -11.63
N LYS A 196 0.33 4.87 -12.92
CA LYS A 196 1.21 4.77 -14.10
C LYS A 196 1.93 3.42 -14.22
N TYR A 197 1.43 2.38 -13.56
CA TYR A 197 1.85 0.99 -13.70
C TYR A 197 0.68 0.03 -13.51
N GLN A 198 0.83 -1.22 -13.95
CA GLN A 198 -0.19 -2.25 -13.78
C GLN A 198 -0.11 -2.84 -12.37
N VAL A 199 -1.27 -3.00 -11.73
CA VAL A 199 -1.38 -3.72 -10.46
C VAL A 199 -1.12 -5.20 -10.69
N PRO A 200 -0.20 -5.84 -9.92
CA PRO A 200 0.24 -7.21 -10.18
C PRO A 200 -0.78 -8.27 -9.68
N ILE A 201 -2.00 -8.22 -10.23
CA ILE A 201 -3.04 -9.25 -10.02
C ILE A 201 -2.67 -10.55 -10.70
N ARG A 202 -3.26 -11.68 -10.25
CA ARG A 202 -3.11 -12.96 -10.92
C ARG A 202 -3.95 -13.02 -12.19
N LYS A 203 -3.36 -13.51 -13.29
CA LYS A 203 -4.04 -13.72 -14.58
C LYS A 203 -4.16 -15.23 -14.85
N LYS A 204 -5.20 -15.64 -15.58
CA LYS A 204 -5.27 -17.02 -16.08
C LYS A 204 -4.04 -17.32 -16.94
N LYS A 205 -3.36 -18.43 -16.67
CA LYS A 205 -2.33 -18.93 -17.60
C LYS A 205 -3.01 -19.34 -18.91
N ILE A 206 -2.74 -18.63 -19.99
CA ILE A 206 -3.14 -19.04 -21.32
C ILE A 206 -2.15 -20.12 -21.73
N ILE A 207 -2.54 -21.39 -21.62
CA ILE A 207 -1.79 -22.51 -22.16
C ILE A 207 -2.00 -22.44 -23.68
N LYS A 208 -1.01 -21.92 -24.42
CA LYS A 208 -0.99 -22.06 -25.87
C LYS A 208 -0.72 -23.53 -26.19
N THR A 209 -1.77 -24.28 -26.48
CA THR A 209 -1.61 -25.60 -27.12
C THR A 209 -0.97 -25.35 -28.49
N LYS A 210 0.29 -25.75 -28.66
CA LYS A 210 0.91 -25.85 -29.99
C LYS A 210 0.07 -26.86 -30.78
N LYS A 211 -0.58 -26.39 -31.84
CA LYS A 211 -1.08 -27.26 -32.90
C LYS A 211 0.07 -27.73 -33.75
#